data_5d70f8170668981e70e7300c9c29aae9
#
_entry.id   5d70f8170668981e70e7300c9c29aae9
#
_cell.length_a   1.000
_cell.length_b   1.000
_cell.length_c   1.000
_cell.angle_alpha   90.00
_cell.angle_beta   90.00
_cell.angle_gamma   90.00
#
_symmetry.space_group_name_H-M   'P 1'
#
loop_
_entity.id
_entity.type
_entity.pdbx_description
1 polymer ?
#
loop_
_entity_poly.entity_id
_entity_poly.type
_entity_poly.pdbx_seq_one_letter_code
_entity_poly.pdbx_strand_id
1 'polypeptide(L)'
;MVQEDLFNHDKCAAVLASQAPWWTPGTQSGYHAITQGYLIGELVKRVTGQSLGNFFRENFAEPLGADFHIGTAPEHHHRISNVIPGISLLDPNAEPDGIAVRTFSNPKIEAQIAWTSEWRQCESPAANGHGNARSVAQLQSIISHGGEASGKRFLSAAGVEALFTEQASGQDLILGVPLKFGMGYGLNSEFTPLSPNPRACFWGGWGGSLVVNDLDAELTYAYVMNRMGEGTTGDMRAAIPLMALFGAIA
;
A
#
# COMPACT_ATOMS: atom_id res chain seq x y z
N MET A 1 -21.57 -5.29 -2.41
CA MET A 1 -20.69 -6.48 -2.36
C MET A 1 -20.68 -7.03 -0.94
N VAL A 2 -20.46 -8.34 -0.77
CA VAL A 2 -20.18 -8.96 0.52
C VAL A 2 -18.68 -9.20 0.67
N GLN A 3 -18.20 -9.50 1.89
CA GLN A 3 -16.77 -9.61 2.18
C GLN A 3 -16.09 -10.72 1.36
N GLU A 4 -16.80 -11.83 1.13
CA GLU A 4 -16.30 -12.98 0.35
C GLU A 4 -16.07 -12.65 -1.13
N ASP A 5 -16.72 -11.63 -1.64
CA ASP A 5 -16.52 -11.16 -3.02
C ASP A 5 -15.07 -10.67 -3.24
N LEU A 6 -14.41 -10.17 -2.18
CA LEU A 6 -13.03 -9.70 -2.21
C LEU A 6 -12.02 -10.81 -2.54
N PHE A 7 -12.40 -12.08 -2.36
CA PHE A 7 -11.54 -13.21 -2.72
C PHE A 7 -11.53 -13.51 -4.23
N ASN A 8 -12.41 -12.87 -4.98
CA ASN A 8 -12.54 -13.06 -6.42
C ASN A 8 -12.11 -11.81 -7.19
N HIS A 9 -10.87 -11.81 -7.67
CA HIS A 9 -10.28 -10.69 -8.40
C HIS A 9 -11.12 -10.28 -9.61
N ASP A 10 -11.53 -11.24 -10.44
CA ASP A 10 -12.24 -10.96 -11.69
C ASP A 10 -13.63 -10.34 -11.43
N LYS A 11 -14.32 -10.81 -10.38
CA LYS A 11 -15.58 -10.22 -9.93
C LYS A 11 -15.39 -8.77 -9.48
N CYS A 12 -14.38 -8.51 -8.67
CA CYS A 12 -14.06 -7.16 -8.20
C CYS A 12 -13.72 -6.22 -9.37
N ALA A 13 -12.85 -6.67 -10.28
CA ALA A 13 -12.49 -5.90 -11.47
C ALA A 13 -13.69 -5.57 -12.35
N ALA A 14 -14.60 -6.56 -12.58
CA ALA A 14 -15.80 -6.37 -13.37
C ALA A 14 -16.79 -5.38 -12.73
N VAL A 15 -16.98 -5.45 -11.40
CA VAL A 15 -17.84 -4.50 -10.67
C VAL A 15 -17.27 -3.08 -10.77
N LEU A 16 -15.96 -2.91 -10.58
CA LEU A 16 -15.29 -1.61 -10.68
C LEU A 16 -15.38 -1.04 -12.10
N ALA A 17 -15.22 -1.87 -13.13
CA ALA A 17 -15.36 -1.45 -14.52
C ALA A 17 -16.77 -0.95 -14.87
N SER A 18 -17.79 -1.43 -14.18
CA SER A 18 -19.19 -1.02 -14.40
C SER A 18 -19.63 0.17 -13.54
N GLN A 19 -18.79 0.58 -12.57
CA GLN A 19 -19.15 1.64 -11.64
C GLN A 19 -18.91 3.03 -12.25
N ALA A 20 -19.92 3.90 -12.18
CA ALA A 20 -19.75 5.31 -12.51
C ALA A 20 -18.85 6.02 -11.48
N PRO A 21 -18.02 6.98 -11.91
CA PRO A 21 -17.25 7.81 -10.99
C PRO A 21 -18.14 8.55 -9.99
N TRP A 22 -17.68 8.72 -8.75
CA TRP A 22 -18.41 9.49 -7.74
C TRP A 22 -18.21 10.99 -7.87
N TRP A 23 -17.19 11.43 -8.60
CA TRP A 23 -16.94 12.81 -9.00
C TRP A 23 -16.31 12.84 -10.39
N THR A 24 -16.18 14.02 -10.97
CA THR A 24 -15.53 14.19 -12.28
C THR A 24 -14.06 13.75 -12.19
N PRO A 25 -13.63 12.75 -12.97
CA PRO A 25 -12.25 12.29 -12.97
C PRO A 25 -11.25 13.43 -13.22
N GLY A 26 -10.13 13.42 -12.50
CA GLY A 26 -9.08 14.42 -12.61
C GLY A 26 -9.30 15.72 -11.82
N THR A 27 -10.46 15.89 -11.14
CA THR A 27 -10.74 17.14 -10.40
C THR A 27 -10.37 17.09 -8.92
N GLN A 28 -10.32 15.90 -8.32
CA GLN A 28 -10.07 15.71 -6.89
C GLN A 28 -9.37 14.37 -6.64
N SER A 29 -8.67 14.27 -5.51
CA SER A 29 -8.08 13.03 -5.02
C SER A 29 -9.01 12.30 -4.08
N GLY A 30 -9.06 10.97 -4.18
CA GLY A 30 -9.77 10.10 -3.24
C GLY A 30 -9.09 8.75 -3.13
N TYR A 31 -8.64 8.43 -1.94
CA TYR A 31 -7.91 7.19 -1.65
C TYR A 31 -8.72 5.94 -1.97
N HIS A 32 -8.17 5.08 -2.81
CA HIS A 32 -8.72 3.78 -3.14
C HIS A 32 -8.24 2.71 -2.15
N ALA A 33 -8.88 2.62 -1.00
CA ALA A 33 -8.42 1.80 0.13
C ALA A 33 -8.12 0.33 -0.23
N ILE A 34 -9.03 -0.31 -0.98
CA ILE A 34 -8.90 -1.71 -1.42
C ILE A 34 -8.93 -1.82 -2.94
N THR A 35 -9.72 -0.99 -3.59
CA THR A 35 -10.07 -1.12 -5.01
C THR A 35 -8.89 -0.88 -5.94
N GLN A 36 -7.90 -0.08 -5.55
CA GLN A 36 -6.68 0.13 -6.34
C GLN A 36 -5.99 -1.18 -6.70
N GLY A 37 -5.89 -2.12 -5.75
CA GLY A 37 -5.23 -3.40 -5.97
C GLY A 37 -5.86 -4.22 -7.10
N TYR A 38 -7.20 -4.24 -7.18
CA TYR A 38 -7.90 -4.93 -8.26
C TYR A 38 -7.73 -4.23 -9.60
N LEU A 39 -7.73 -2.89 -9.63
CA LEU A 39 -7.52 -2.12 -10.86
C LEU A 39 -6.10 -2.32 -11.41
N ILE A 40 -5.08 -2.24 -10.56
CA ILE A 40 -3.68 -2.49 -10.95
C ILE A 40 -3.50 -3.98 -11.33
N GLY A 41 -4.08 -4.90 -10.56
CA GLY A 41 -4.01 -6.32 -10.85
C GLY A 41 -4.61 -6.67 -12.22
N GLU A 42 -5.75 -6.07 -12.57
CA GLU A 42 -6.37 -6.25 -13.89
C GLU A 42 -5.50 -5.67 -15.01
N LEU A 43 -4.87 -4.51 -14.78
CA LEU A 43 -3.93 -3.93 -15.74
C LEU A 43 -2.73 -4.86 -15.98
N VAL A 44 -2.09 -5.35 -14.91
CA VAL A 44 -0.97 -6.29 -15.01
C VAL A 44 -1.39 -7.56 -15.73
N LYS A 45 -2.55 -8.13 -15.40
CA LYS A 45 -3.09 -9.33 -16.05
C LYS A 45 -3.28 -9.14 -17.56
N ARG A 46 -3.80 -7.99 -17.99
CA ARG A 46 -4.01 -7.68 -19.42
C ARG A 46 -2.71 -7.48 -20.17
N VAL A 47 -1.72 -6.87 -19.54
CA VAL A 47 -0.43 -6.57 -20.19
C VAL A 47 0.48 -7.80 -20.24
N THR A 48 0.49 -8.61 -19.18
CA THR A 48 1.47 -9.70 -19.01
C THR A 48 0.89 -11.11 -19.18
N GLY A 49 -0.43 -11.27 -19.08
CA GLY A 49 -1.09 -12.57 -18.99
C GLY A 49 -0.97 -13.25 -17.62
N GLN A 50 -0.35 -12.60 -16.64
CA GLN A 50 -0.12 -13.14 -15.29
C GLN A 50 -1.00 -12.43 -14.26
N SER A 51 -1.32 -13.11 -13.14
CA SER A 51 -1.86 -12.42 -11.98
C SER A 51 -0.81 -11.50 -11.35
N LEU A 52 -1.24 -10.48 -10.60
CA LEU A 52 -0.29 -9.55 -9.96
C LEU A 52 0.63 -10.29 -8.98
N GLY A 53 0.10 -11.26 -8.20
CA GLY A 53 0.91 -12.03 -7.26
C GLY A 53 2.00 -12.84 -7.96
N ASN A 54 1.69 -13.51 -9.07
CA ASN A 54 2.66 -14.24 -9.87
C ASN A 54 3.70 -13.30 -10.50
N PHE A 55 3.24 -12.23 -11.13
CA PHE A 55 4.13 -11.23 -11.72
C PHE A 55 5.09 -10.63 -10.68
N PHE A 56 4.58 -10.27 -9.52
CA PHE A 56 5.37 -9.73 -8.41
C PHE A 56 6.39 -10.76 -7.90
N ARG A 57 5.97 -11.99 -7.67
CA ARG A 57 6.85 -13.06 -7.21
C ARG A 57 8.03 -13.26 -8.15
N GLU A 58 7.76 -13.45 -9.45
CA GLU A 58 8.77 -13.82 -10.43
C GLU A 58 9.70 -12.67 -10.79
N ASN A 59 9.20 -11.43 -10.78
CA ASN A 59 9.97 -10.27 -11.23
C ASN A 59 10.64 -9.48 -10.10
N PHE A 60 10.16 -9.61 -8.85
CA PHE A 60 10.66 -8.83 -7.71
C PHE A 60 11.05 -9.70 -6.52
N ALA A 61 10.13 -10.50 -5.97
CA ALA A 61 10.37 -11.21 -4.72
C ALA A 61 11.46 -12.28 -4.85
N GLU A 62 11.35 -13.20 -5.81
CA GLU A 62 12.34 -14.24 -6.05
C GLU A 62 13.72 -13.69 -6.44
N PRO A 63 13.82 -12.74 -7.39
CA PRO A 63 15.12 -12.16 -7.75
C PRO A 63 15.85 -11.45 -6.62
N LEU A 64 15.12 -10.96 -5.61
CA LEU A 64 15.69 -10.33 -4.42
C LEU A 64 15.81 -11.27 -3.22
N GLY A 65 15.24 -12.48 -3.29
CA GLY A 65 15.13 -13.38 -2.15
C GLY A 65 14.26 -12.81 -1.03
N ALA A 66 13.27 -11.97 -1.39
CA ALA A 66 12.38 -11.32 -0.45
C ALA A 66 11.22 -12.22 -0.06
N ASP A 67 11.06 -12.47 1.25
CA ASP A 67 9.97 -13.24 1.81
C ASP A 67 8.72 -12.36 1.96
N PHE A 68 8.10 -12.06 0.82
CA PHE A 68 6.87 -11.27 0.72
C PHE A 68 5.95 -11.85 -0.36
N HIS A 69 4.67 -12.01 -0.03
CA HIS A 69 3.69 -12.70 -0.86
C HIS A 69 2.42 -11.86 -1.05
N ILE A 70 1.89 -11.83 -2.26
CA ILE A 70 0.56 -11.37 -2.60
C ILE A 70 -0.19 -12.60 -3.10
N GLY A 71 -1.16 -13.09 -2.30
CA GLY A 71 -1.66 -14.46 -2.45
C GLY A 71 -0.66 -15.47 -1.90
N THR A 72 -0.76 -15.77 -0.60
CA THR A 72 0.20 -16.64 0.09
C THR A 72 -0.23 -18.10 0.00
N ALA A 73 0.64 -18.95 -0.49
CA ALA A 73 0.38 -20.39 -0.61
C ALA A 73 0.19 -21.06 0.77
N PRO A 74 -0.68 -22.09 0.85
CA PRO A 74 -1.02 -22.74 2.13
C PRO A 74 0.17 -23.25 2.95
N GLU A 75 1.24 -23.71 2.29
CA GLU A 75 2.46 -24.18 2.93
C GLU A 75 3.17 -23.11 3.77
N HIS A 76 2.90 -21.83 3.53
CA HIS A 76 3.48 -20.71 4.29
C HIS A 76 2.58 -20.22 5.42
N HIS A 77 1.31 -20.66 5.50
CA HIS A 77 0.35 -20.15 6.49
C HIS A 77 0.79 -20.36 7.95
N HIS A 78 1.55 -21.43 8.23
CA HIS A 78 2.08 -21.69 9.56
C HIS A 78 3.10 -20.64 10.04
N ARG A 79 3.63 -19.81 9.14
CA ARG A 79 4.60 -18.73 9.42
C ARG A 79 3.92 -17.38 9.65
N ILE A 80 2.63 -17.27 9.35
CA ILE A 80 1.89 -16.00 9.42
C ILE A 80 1.36 -15.81 10.84
N SER A 81 1.80 -14.72 11.48
CA SER A 81 1.18 -14.23 12.72
C SER A 81 -0.16 -13.60 12.43
N ASN A 82 -1.17 -13.91 13.23
CA ASN A 82 -2.41 -13.19 13.20
C ASN A 82 -2.21 -11.74 13.66
N VAL A 83 -2.84 -10.80 12.96
CA VAL A 83 -2.91 -9.43 13.46
C VAL A 83 -3.82 -9.37 14.68
N ILE A 84 -3.43 -8.58 15.67
CA ILE A 84 -4.27 -8.21 16.81
C ILE A 84 -5.06 -6.98 16.36
N PRO A 85 -6.39 -7.05 16.25
CA PRO A 85 -7.20 -5.97 15.70
C PRO A 85 -7.04 -4.65 16.46
N GLY A 86 -7.07 -3.56 15.72
CA GLY A 86 -7.20 -2.21 16.23
C GLY A 86 -8.66 -1.74 16.24
N ILE A 87 -8.85 -0.43 16.20
CA ILE A 87 -10.17 0.17 16.07
C ILE A 87 -10.68 0.10 14.62
N SER A 88 -11.97 0.32 14.45
CA SER A 88 -12.62 0.41 13.14
C SER A 88 -12.02 1.52 12.29
N LEU A 89 -11.98 1.30 10.96
CA LEU A 89 -11.68 2.35 9.97
C LEU A 89 -12.76 3.45 9.89
N LEU A 90 -13.98 3.13 10.32
CA LEU A 90 -15.08 4.06 10.28
C LEU A 90 -15.07 4.95 11.53
N ASP A 91 -15.00 6.25 11.30
CA ASP A 91 -15.29 7.23 12.36
C ASP A 91 -16.78 7.11 12.76
N PRO A 92 -17.07 6.85 14.03
CA PRO A 92 -18.46 6.74 14.50
C PRO A 92 -19.28 8.05 14.35
N ASN A 93 -18.60 9.18 14.15
CA ASN A 93 -19.21 10.49 13.94
C ASN A 93 -19.22 10.91 12.46
N ALA A 94 -18.76 10.07 11.53
CA ALA A 94 -18.77 10.40 10.11
C ALA A 94 -20.20 10.51 9.58
N GLU A 95 -20.39 11.39 8.58
CA GLU A 95 -21.67 11.51 7.87
C GLU A 95 -22.07 10.16 7.25
N PRO A 96 -23.26 9.62 7.55
CA PRO A 96 -23.68 8.27 7.18
C PRO A 96 -23.57 7.96 5.67
N ASP A 97 -23.83 8.96 4.81
CA ASP A 97 -23.77 8.85 3.36
C ASP A 97 -22.49 9.47 2.75
N GLY A 98 -21.54 9.86 3.61
CA GLY A 98 -20.27 10.46 3.19
C GLY A 98 -19.44 9.51 2.34
N ILE A 99 -18.62 10.06 1.44
CA ILE A 99 -17.75 9.29 0.53
C ILE A 99 -16.85 8.33 1.32
N ALA A 100 -16.26 8.77 2.42
CA ALA A 100 -15.39 7.93 3.27
C ALA A 100 -16.17 6.73 3.85
N VAL A 101 -17.38 6.96 4.38
CA VAL A 101 -18.24 5.88 4.90
C VAL A 101 -18.59 4.88 3.81
N ARG A 102 -19.00 5.36 2.63
CA ARG A 102 -19.29 4.50 1.47
C ARG A 102 -18.08 3.68 1.04
N THR A 103 -16.86 4.25 1.11
CA THR A 103 -15.61 3.55 0.78
C THR A 103 -15.32 2.42 1.75
N PHE A 104 -15.46 2.64 3.06
CA PHE A 104 -15.08 1.67 4.08
C PHE A 104 -16.20 0.72 4.50
N SER A 105 -17.42 0.89 4.00
CA SER A 105 -18.59 0.06 4.36
C SER A 105 -19.08 -0.89 3.25
N ASN A 106 -18.50 -0.87 2.05
CA ASN A 106 -18.98 -1.70 0.93
C ASN A 106 -17.86 -2.48 0.22
N PRO A 107 -17.52 -3.67 0.73
CA PRO A 107 -18.02 -4.27 1.96
C PRO A 107 -17.29 -3.71 3.19
N LYS A 108 -17.94 -3.78 4.35
CA LYS A 108 -17.24 -3.57 5.61
C LYS A 108 -16.24 -4.69 5.83
N ILE A 109 -15.00 -4.34 6.14
CA ILE A 109 -13.91 -5.28 6.39
C ILE A 109 -13.54 -5.21 7.87
N GLU A 110 -13.52 -6.37 8.50
CA GLU A 110 -12.99 -6.56 9.85
C GLU A 110 -11.56 -7.11 9.76
N ALA A 111 -10.65 -6.66 10.63
CA ALA A 111 -9.25 -7.07 10.58
C ALA A 111 -9.05 -8.60 10.71
N GLN A 112 -10.01 -9.29 11.36
CA GLN A 112 -10.02 -10.74 11.53
C GLN A 112 -10.13 -11.51 10.21
N ILE A 113 -10.53 -10.89 9.09
CA ILE A 113 -10.47 -11.52 7.78
C ILE A 113 -9.05 -12.03 7.47
N ALA A 114 -8.02 -11.33 7.94
CA ALA A 114 -6.62 -11.71 7.76
C ALA A 114 -6.22 -13.04 8.46
N TRP A 115 -7.10 -13.57 9.31
CA TRP A 115 -6.87 -14.87 9.95
C TRP A 115 -7.32 -16.05 9.09
N THR A 116 -8.12 -15.78 8.06
CA THR A 116 -8.71 -16.83 7.21
C THR A 116 -7.74 -17.30 6.14
N SER A 117 -7.85 -18.57 5.77
CA SER A 117 -7.06 -19.17 4.70
C SER A 117 -7.39 -18.56 3.34
N GLU A 118 -8.65 -18.25 3.13
CA GLU A 118 -9.18 -17.66 1.90
C GLU A 118 -8.58 -16.28 1.64
N TRP A 119 -8.53 -15.41 2.67
CA TRP A 119 -7.88 -14.11 2.57
C TRP A 119 -6.38 -14.23 2.28
N ARG A 120 -5.69 -15.16 2.94
CA ARG A 120 -4.26 -15.35 2.73
C ARG A 120 -3.93 -15.81 1.33
N GLN A 121 -4.78 -16.65 0.74
CA GLN A 121 -4.58 -17.22 -0.59
C GLN A 121 -5.05 -16.31 -1.73
N CYS A 122 -6.07 -15.48 -1.52
CA CYS A 122 -6.55 -14.60 -2.57
C CYS A 122 -5.54 -13.50 -2.89
N GLU A 123 -5.67 -12.89 -4.05
CA GLU A 123 -4.94 -11.67 -4.40
C GLU A 123 -5.84 -10.45 -4.18
N SER A 124 -5.66 -9.77 -3.05
CA SER A 124 -6.21 -8.45 -2.76
C SER A 124 -5.05 -7.46 -2.59
N PRO A 125 -4.42 -7.02 -3.70
CA PRO A 125 -3.06 -6.47 -3.68
C PRO A 125 -2.90 -5.19 -2.85
N ALA A 126 -3.99 -4.45 -2.63
CA ALA A 126 -3.95 -3.25 -1.78
C ALA A 126 -3.93 -3.55 -0.27
N ALA A 127 -4.19 -4.81 0.16
CA ALA A 127 -4.43 -5.08 1.58
C ALA A 127 -3.83 -6.37 2.13
N ASN A 128 -3.59 -7.39 1.30
CA ASN A 128 -3.22 -8.72 1.81
C ASN A 128 -1.78 -9.16 1.52
N GLY A 129 -0.85 -8.23 1.39
CA GLY A 129 0.56 -8.57 1.34
C GLY A 129 1.02 -9.19 2.67
N HIS A 130 1.68 -10.37 2.61
CA HIS A 130 2.23 -11.08 3.76
C HIS A 130 3.75 -11.13 3.67
N GLY A 131 4.43 -10.66 4.69
CA GLY A 131 5.89 -10.61 4.74
C GLY A 131 6.39 -10.01 6.06
N ASN A 132 7.60 -9.51 6.04
CA ASN A 132 8.25 -8.92 7.21
C ASN A 132 8.95 -7.60 6.83
N ALA A 133 9.35 -6.79 7.82
CA ALA A 133 9.95 -5.48 7.59
C ALA A 133 11.22 -5.55 6.72
N ARG A 134 12.04 -6.58 6.88
CA ARG A 134 13.27 -6.77 6.08
C ARG A 134 12.92 -6.94 4.60
N SER A 135 11.97 -7.80 4.29
CA SER A 135 11.55 -8.06 2.91
C SER A 135 10.89 -6.84 2.29
N VAL A 136 10.09 -6.09 3.05
CA VAL A 136 9.52 -4.82 2.59
C VAL A 136 10.64 -3.82 2.29
N ALA A 137 11.59 -3.62 3.20
CA ALA A 137 12.71 -2.72 2.98
C ALA A 137 13.56 -3.13 1.78
N GLN A 138 13.82 -4.43 1.62
CA GLN A 138 14.58 -4.97 0.49
C GLN A 138 13.89 -4.73 -0.86
N LEU A 139 12.59 -4.97 -0.95
CA LEU A 139 11.80 -4.68 -2.15
C LEU A 139 11.75 -3.18 -2.46
N GLN A 140 11.54 -2.38 -1.44
CA GLN A 140 11.39 -0.94 -1.57
C GLN A 140 12.73 -0.22 -1.80
N SER A 141 13.86 -0.86 -1.46
CA SER A 141 15.19 -0.31 -1.74
C SER A 141 15.45 -0.10 -3.25
N ILE A 142 14.70 -0.78 -4.12
CA ILE A 142 14.68 -0.50 -5.55
C ILE A 142 14.45 1.00 -5.80
N ILE A 143 13.54 1.63 -5.03
CA ILE A 143 13.20 3.04 -5.22
C ILE A 143 14.32 3.93 -4.69
N SER A 144 14.76 3.73 -3.44
CA SER A 144 15.78 4.57 -2.81
C SER A 144 17.16 4.47 -3.48
N HIS A 145 17.41 3.40 -4.23
CA HIS A 145 18.65 3.20 -5.00
C HIS A 145 18.47 3.39 -6.52
N GLY A 146 17.58 4.28 -6.93
CA GLY A 146 17.46 4.70 -8.32
C GLY A 146 17.06 3.60 -9.31
N GLY A 147 16.27 2.64 -8.86
CA GLY A 147 15.75 1.54 -9.69
C GLY A 147 16.59 0.27 -9.63
N GLU A 148 17.62 0.19 -8.76
CA GLU A 148 18.49 -0.96 -8.59
C GLU A 148 18.40 -1.54 -7.19
N ALA A 149 18.55 -2.85 -7.07
CA ALA A 149 18.73 -3.54 -5.80
C ALA A 149 19.52 -4.83 -6.03
N SER A 150 20.41 -5.19 -5.08
CA SER A 150 21.24 -6.40 -5.16
C SER A 150 21.99 -6.56 -6.49
N GLY A 151 22.46 -5.44 -7.07
CA GLY A 151 23.20 -5.43 -8.34
C GLY A 151 22.36 -5.67 -9.60
N LYS A 152 21.03 -5.66 -9.49
CA LYS A 152 20.09 -5.82 -10.59
C LYS A 152 19.25 -4.57 -10.76
N ARG A 153 19.03 -4.16 -12.03
CA ARG A 153 18.11 -3.08 -12.37
C ARG A 153 16.70 -3.64 -12.54
N PHE A 154 15.74 -3.05 -11.80
CA PHE A 154 14.31 -3.36 -11.83
C PHE A 154 13.49 -2.26 -12.49
N LEU A 155 13.90 -1.00 -12.32
CA LEU A 155 13.26 0.16 -12.93
C LEU A 155 14.29 0.98 -13.71
N SER A 156 13.85 1.56 -14.82
CA SER A 156 14.68 2.55 -15.53
C SER A 156 14.79 3.84 -14.69
N ALA A 157 15.82 4.65 -14.94
CA ALA A 157 15.95 5.95 -14.31
C ALA A 157 14.71 6.83 -14.55
N ALA A 158 14.18 6.82 -15.79
CA ALA A 158 12.94 7.54 -16.12
C ALA A 158 11.73 7.01 -15.35
N GLY A 159 11.65 5.69 -15.10
CA GLY A 159 10.60 5.08 -14.27
C GLY A 159 10.68 5.53 -12.82
N VAL A 160 11.88 5.67 -12.27
CA VAL A 160 12.08 6.20 -10.90
C VAL A 160 11.68 7.67 -10.84
N GLU A 161 12.11 8.50 -11.78
CA GLU A 161 11.73 9.92 -11.82
C GLU A 161 10.19 10.10 -11.93
N ALA A 162 9.52 9.23 -12.68
CA ALA A 162 8.07 9.26 -12.82
C ALA A 162 7.33 9.05 -11.47
N LEU A 163 7.92 8.31 -10.52
CA LEU A 163 7.34 8.12 -9.19
C LEU A 163 7.23 9.43 -8.41
N PHE A 164 8.21 10.33 -8.58
CA PHE A 164 8.27 11.62 -7.88
C PHE A 164 7.54 12.75 -8.63
N THR A 165 7.03 12.49 -9.83
CA THR A 165 6.20 13.45 -10.54
C THR A 165 4.83 13.56 -9.88
N GLU A 166 4.47 14.74 -9.40
CA GLU A 166 3.17 15.01 -8.77
C GLU A 166 2.02 14.67 -9.74
N GLN A 167 1.11 13.82 -9.26
CA GLN A 167 -0.10 13.41 -9.98
C GLN A 167 -1.36 14.09 -9.41
N ALA A 168 -1.39 14.30 -8.08
CA ALA A 168 -2.47 14.96 -7.39
C ALA A 168 -1.96 15.60 -6.10
N SER A 169 -2.55 16.72 -5.70
CA SER A 169 -2.24 17.43 -4.46
C SER A 169 -3.49 18.09 -3.89
N GLY A 170 -3.59 18.12 -2.58
CA GLY A 170 -4.69 18.77 -1.86
C GLY A 170 -5.41 17.83 -0.91
N GLN A 171 -6.62 18.24 -0.49
CA GLN A 171 -7.46 17.47 0.43
C GLN A 171 -7.93 16.17 -0.21
N ASP A 172 -7.56 15.02 0.37
CA ASP A 172 -8.08 13.73 -0.06
C ASP A 172 -9.50 13.52 0.47
N LEU A 173 -10.44 13.16 -0.41
CA LEU A 173 -11.87 13.03 -0.08
C LEU A 173 -12.18 11.87 0.87
N ILE A 174 -11.29 10.87 0.95
CA ILE A 174 -11.50 9.66 1.75
C ILE A 174 -10.75 9.75 3.07
N LEU A 175 -9.48 10.16 3.03
CA LEU A 175 -8.62 10.26 4.22
C LEU A 175 -8.86 11.55 4.99
N GLY A 176 -9.47 12.57 4.39
CA GLY A 176 -9.81 13.82 5.05
C GLY A 176 -8.61 14.69 5.42
N VAL A 177 -7.44 14.42 4.85
CA VAL A 177 -6.19 15.15 5.11
C VAL A 177 -5.55 15.61 3.79
N PRO A 178 -4.79 16.72 3.80
CA PRO A 178 -4.05 17.13 2.61
C PRO A 178 -2.89 16.18 2.36
N LEU A 179 -2.76 15.73 1.11
CA LEU A 179 -1.70 14.84 0.64
C LEU A 179 -1.20 15.28 -0.72
N LYS A 180 0.03 14.90 -1.01
CA LYS A 180 0.61 14.99 -2.35
C LYS A 180 0.91 13.58 -2.82
N PHE A 181 0.40 13.21 -4.00
CA PHE A 181 0.61 11.89 -4.59
C PHE A 181 1.51 11.96 -5.82
N GLY A 182 2.46 11.05 -5.89
CA GLY A 182 3.14 10.65 -7.10
C GLY A 182 2.54 9.37 -7.67
N MET A 183 3.26 8.70 -8.56
CA MET A 183 2.78 7.43 -9.11
C MET A 183 2.97 6.29 -8.09
N GLY A 184 1.89 5.89 -7.44
CA GLY A 184 1.84 4.79 -6.48
C GLY A 184 2.29 5.11 -5.07
N TYR A 185 2.69 6.36 -4.78
CA TYR A 185 3.19 6.79 -3.46
C TYR A 185 2.63 8.14 -3.05
N GLY A 186 2.54 8.35 -1.74
CA GLY A 186 2.55 9.70 -1.17
C GLY A 186 3.94 10.31 -1.31
N LEU A 187 4.02 11.59 -1.67
CA LEU A 187 5.26 12.34 -1.77
C LEU A 187 5.53 13.14 -0.50
N ASN A 188 6.81 13.18 -0.09
CA ASN A 188 7.24 14.06 0.99
C ASN A 188 6.85 15.50 0.68
N SER A 189 6.23 16.18 1.63
CA SER A 189 5.70 17.52 1.45
C SER A 189 5.54 18.24 2.78
N GLU A 190 5.20 19.51 2.75
CA GLU A 190 4.86 20.31 3.93
C GLU A 190 3.69 19.72 4.74
N PHE A 191 2.78 18.98 4.10
CA PHE A 191 1.65 18.31 4.75
C PHE A 191 2.05 17.01 5.44
N THR A 192 3.08 16.34 4.93
CA THR A 192 3.55 15.05 5.43
C THR A 192 5.06 14.97 5.35
N PRO A 193 5.79 15.66 6.27
CA PRO A 193 7.25 15.75 6.26
C PRO A 193 7.87 14.53 6.94
N LEU A 194 7.95 13.41 6.23
CA LEU A 194 8.53 12.15 6.73
C LEU A 194 10.04 12.03 6.48
N SER A 195 10.61 12.91 5.69
CA SER A 195 12.05 13.00 5.42
C SER A 195 12.49 14.47 5.39
N PRO A 196 13.75 14.78 5.76
CA PRO A 196 14.33 16.10 5.52
C PRO A 196 14.61 16.37 4.03
N ASN A 197 14.59 15.36 3.19
CA ASN A 197 14.93 15.44 1.77
C ASN A 197 13.70 15.54 0.87
N PRO A 198 13.77 16.30 -0.23
CA PRO A 198 12.62 16.50 -1.11
C PRO A 198 12.25 15.27 -1.93
N ARG A 199 13.23 14.42 -2.28
CA ARG A 199 12.99 13.23 -3.12
C ARG A 199 12.74 12.00 -2.23
N ALA A 200 11.75 12.11 -1.36
CA ALA A 200 11.26 11.00 -0.56
C ALA A 200 9.79 10.71 -0.89
N CYS A 201 9.45 9.43 -0.88
CA CYS A 201 8.09 8.94 -1.06
C CYS A 201 7.76 7.90 0.00
N PHE A 202 6.48 7.73 0.28
CA PHE A 202 6.04 6.88 1.38
C PHE A 202 4.66 6.29 1.12
N TRP A 203 4.33 5.25 1.87
CA TRP A 203 2.96 4.88 2.14
C TRP A 203 2.86 4.12 3.46
N GLY A 204 1.71 4.24 4.09
CA GLY A 204 1.37 3.53 5.31
C GLY A 204 0.11 2.69 5.17
N GLY A 205 -0.11 1.80 6.11
CA GLY A 205 -1.26 0.90 6.12
C GLY A 205 -2.11 1.00 7.37
N TRP A 206 -3.32 0.48 7.26
CA TRP A 206 -4.23 0.35 8.37
C TRP A 206 -3.60 -0.42 9.53
N GLY A 207 -3.60 0.19 10.69
CA GLY A 207 -3.01 -0.37 11.90
C GLY A 207 -1.57 0.07 12.18
N GLY A 208 -0.94 0.85 11.28
CA GLY A 208 0.29 1.57 11.58
C GLY A 208 1.55 1.14 10.84
N SER A 209 1.48 0.22 9.86
CA SER A 209 2.65 -0.06 9.00
C SER A 209 3.04 1.18 8.21
N LEU A 210 4.33 1.33 7.93
CA LEU A 210 4.87 2.47 7.20
C LEU A 210 6.10 2.04 6.39
N VAL A 211 6.20 2.53 5.16
CA VAL A 211 7.43 2.52 4.38
C VAL A 211 7.77 3.94 3.94
N VAL A 212 9.05 4.28 4.00
CA VAL A 212 9.59 5.54 3.47
C VAL A 212 10.81 5.22 2.64
N ASN A 213 10.83 5.72 1.42
CA ASN A 213 11.96 5.63 0.49
C ASN A 213 12.50 7.03 0.27
N ASP A 214 13.74 7.24 0.61
CA ASP A 214 14.46 8.51 0.42
C ASP A 214 15.57 8.30 -0.59
N LEU A 215 15.40 8.88 -1.78
CA LEU A 215 16.34 8.71 -2.88
C LEU A 215 17.61 9.56 -2.68
N ASP A 216 17.50 10.68 -1.98
CA ASP A 216 18.64 11.56 -1.75
C ASP A 216 19.57 11.01 -0.66
N ALA A 217 19.00 10.30 0.33
CA ALA A 217 19.74 9.62 1.39
C ALA A 217 20.09 8.16 1.06
N GLU A 218 19.65 7.64 -0.09
CA GLU A 218 19.74 6.21 -0.46
C GLU A 218 19.21 5.27 0.63
N LEU A 219 18.10 5.66 1.28
CA LEU A 219 17.58 5.02 2.48
C LEU A 219 16.16 4.51 2.26
N THR A 220 15.92 3.28 2.69
CA THR A 220 14.55 2.73 2.84
C THR A 220 14.32 2.38 4.30
N TYR A 221 13.25 2.92 4.86
CA TYR A 221 12.72 2.57 6.16
C TYR A 221 11.44 1.77 6.01
N ALA A 222 11.30 0.66 6.75
CA ALA A 222 10.08 -0.14 6.79
C ALA A 222 9.73 -0.53 8.24
N TYR A 223 8.50 -0.26 8.61
CA TYR A 223 7.91 -0.67 9.87
C TYR A 223 6.68 -1.53 9.61
N VAL A 224 6.61 -2.71 10.19
CA VAL A 224 5.45 -3.58 10.18
C VAL A 224 5.07 -3.97 11.61
N MET A 225 3.80 -4.23 11.84
CA MET A 225 3.27 -4.56 13.16
C MET A 225 2.38 -5.81 13.08
N ASN A 226 2.19 -6.49 14.19
CA ASN A 226 1.16 -7.51 14.36
C ASN A 226 0.02 -7.03 15.27
N ARG A 227 0.22 -5.96 16.04
CA ARG A 227 -0.84 -5.29 16.81
C ARG A 227 -1.18 -3.97 16.13
N MET A 228 -2.40 -3.89 15.61
CA MET A 228 -2.88 -2.70 14.93
C MET A 228 -3.07 -1.54 15.91
N GLY A 229 -2.66 -0.34 15.49
CA GLY A 229 -2.98 0.92 16.12
C GLY A 229 -4.21 1.58 15.50
N GLU A 230 -4.38 2.86 15.74
CA GLU A 230 -5.57 3.63 15.33
C GLU A 230 -5.41 4.28 13.94
N GLY A 231 -4.19 4.27 13.36
CA GLY A 231 -3.91 4.95 12.10
C GLY A 231 -4.39 4.17 10.86
N THR A 232 -4.80 4.90 9.84
CA THR A 232 -5.13 4.36 8.51
C THR A 232 -3.92 4.31 7.58
N THR A 233 -2.90 5.16 7.82
CA THR A 233 -1.73 5.36 6.95
C THR A 233 -0.42 5.49 7.74
N GLY A 234 -0.21 4.66 8.72
CA GLY A 234 0.91 4.75 9.65
C GLY A 234 0.51 5.35 11.01
N ASP A 235 1.41 5.32 11.98
CA ASP A 235 1.23 5.95 13.29
C ASP A 235 2.57 6.30 13.96
N MET A 236 2.52 6.88 15.16
CA MET A 236 3.71 7.35 15.90
C MET A 236 4.71 6.23 16.25
N ARG A 237 4.28 4.95 16.31
CA ARG A 237 5.18 3.82 16.55
C ARG A 237 6.15 3.62 15.39
N ALA A 238 5.73 3.97 14.17
CA ALA A 238 6.57 3.98 12.98
C ALA A 238 7.32 5.32 12.83
N ALA A 239 6.67 6.44 13.14
CA ALA A 239 7.24 7.77 12.92
C ALA A 239 8.40 8.09 13.89
N ILE A 240 8.30 7.72 15.18
CA ILE A 240 9.35 8.03 16.18
C ILE A 240 10.70 7.38 15.81
N PRO A 241 10.80 6.07 15.49
CA PRO A 241 12.06 5.49 15.06
C PRO A 241 12.60 6.08 13.75
N LEU A 242 11.72 6.45 12.81
CA LEU A 242 12.11 7.12 11.57
C LEU A 242 12.76 8.48 11.85
N MET A 243 12.16 9.30 12.73
CA MET A 243 12.74 10.59 13.13
C MET A 243 14.09 10.42 13.80
N ALA A 244 14.23 9.43 14.70
CA ALA A 244 15.50 9.13 15.35
C ALA A 244 16.57 8.67 14.34
N LEU A 245 16.18 7.90 13.31
CA LEU A 245 17.08 7.47 12.25
C LEU A 245 17.63 8.67 11.47
N PHE A 246 16.78 9.58 11.01
CA PHE A 246 17.23 10.80 10.32
C PHE A 246 18.08 11.69 11.20
N GLY A 247 17.77 11.80 12.50
CA GLY A 247 18.61 12.53 13.46
C GLY A 247 19.98 11.90 13.71
N ALA A 248 20.16 10.62 13.41
CA ALA A 248 21.44 9.92 13.58
C ALA A 248 22.36 9.94 12.34
N ILE A 249 21.79 10.23 11.15
CA ILE A 249 22.54 10.29 9.88
C ILE A 249 22.69 11.72 9.33
N ALA A 250 22.13 12.73 10.04
CA ALA A 250 22.21 14.14 9.70
C ALA A 250 23.60 14.75 9.93
#